data_398abd5fdda8aca74da01d73fe649a98
#
_entry.id   398abd5fdda8aca74da01d73fe649a98
#
_cell.length_a   1.000
_cell.length_b   1.000
_cell.length_c   1.000
_cell.angle_alpha   90.00
_cell.angle_beta   90.00
_cell.angle_gamma   90.00
#
_symmetry.space_group_name_H-M   'P 1'
#
loop_
_entity.id
_entity.type
_entity.pdbx_description
1 polymer ?
#
loop_
_entity_poly.entity_id
_entity_poly.type
_entity_poly.pdbx_seq_one_letter_code
_entity_poly.pdbx_strand_id
1 'polypeptide(L)'
;MSSELPAQVTPSGVDPHPRSTGHRTVDFIIAGSAILISCVSLFIAIQQSRTMERTLAASSWPLLQFSSGNTDDSGRLSINMAIENEGVGPAIVRRIRMVYGGKEYDNPYVLLRDCCGYVVSSADPTKMGSGTALTQPVEGKVIKGGDKITFFKMDLASGNSEPWRKLDAARFKISFDTCYCSVLGDCWQSDLRSLDQTKVDQCPMPAEAKRNP
;
A
#
# COMPACT_ATOMS: atom_id res chain seq x y z
N MET A 1 -60.53 66.64 10.81
CA MET A 1 -59.27 66.02 10.49
C MET A 1 -59.62 64.69 9.79
N SER A 2 -59.59 64.74 8.46
CA SER A 2 -60.05 63.68 7.57
C SER A 2 -58.87 62.73 7.34
N SER A 3 -59.07 61.46 7.66
CA SER A 3 -58.11 60.42 7.38
C SER A 3 -58.43 59.77 6.04
N GLU A 4 -57.60 60.03 5.03
CA GLU A 4 -57.67 59.35 3.73
C GLU A 4 -57.01 58.00 3.84
N LEU A 5 -57.72 56.89 3.50
CA LEU A 5 -57.19 55.58 3.28
C LEU A 5 -56.47 55.54 1.92
N PRO A 6 -55.28 54.92 1.85
CA PRO A 6 -54.65 54.73 0.56
C PRO A 6 -55.30 53.56 -0.20
N ALA A 7 -55.46 53.78 -1.49
CA ALA A 7 -56.06 52.85 -2.44
C ALA A 7 -55.21 51.54 -2.57
N GLN A 8 -55.89 50.40 -2.51
CA GLN A 8 -55.33 49.11 -2.80
C GLN A 8 -55.05 48.98 -4.30
N VAL A 9 -53.75 48.80 -4.64
CA VAL A 9 -53.33 48.44 -5.99
C VAL A 9 -53.46 46.90 -6.12
N THR A 10 -54.44 46.45 -6.90
CA THR A 10 -54.59 45.08 -7.29
C THR A 10 -53.44 44.70 -8.27
N PRO A 11 -52.67 43.67 -8.02
CA PRO A 11 -51.70 43.22 -9.01
C PRO A 11 -52.45 42.60 -10.17
N SER A 12 -52.22 43.14 -11.37
CA SER A 12 -52.66 42.54 -12.63
C SER A 12 -52.06 41.11 -12.80
N GLY A 13 -52.95 40.14 -12.83
CA GLY A 13 -52.58 38.77 -13.12
C GLY A 13 -51.94 38.69 -14.50
N VAL A 14 -50.67 38.35 -14.50
CA VAL A 14 -49.98 37.87 -15.70
C VAL A 14 -50.34 36.41 -15.86
N ASP A 15 -51.33 36.13 -16.71
CA ASP A 15 -51.63 34.77 -17.14
C ASP A 15 -50.42 34.20 -17.88
N PRO A 16 -49.80 33.13 -17.40
CA PRO A 16 -48.78 32.45 -18.17
C PRO A 16 -49.49 31.62 -19.27
N HIS A 17 -49.72 32.25 -20.41
CA HIS A 17 -50.14 31.50 -21.58
C HIS A 17 -49.00 30.54 -21.96
N PRO A 18 -49.21 29.22 -21.95
CA PRO A 18 -48.24 28.31 -22.53
C PRO A 18 -48.19 28.61 -24.03
N ARG A 19 -47.06 29.13 -24.52
CA ARG A 19 -46.78 29.28 -25.92
C ARG A 19 -46.74 27.89 -26.53
N SER A 20 -47.86 27.42 -27.07
CA SER A 20 -47.92 26.22 -27.91
C SER A 20 -47.11 26.54 -29.15
N THR A 21 -45.89 26.01 -29.24
CA THR A 21 -45.11 25.98 -30.49
C THR A 21 -45.85 25.06 -31.42
N GLY A 22 -46.48 25.59 -32.46
CA GLY A 22 -47.41 24.91 -33.35
C GLY A 22 -46.82 23.82 -34.27
N HIS A 23 -45.68 23.20 -33.90
CA HIS A 23 -45.06 22.10 -34.64
C HIS A 23 -44.82 20.90 -33.69
N ARG A 24 -45.85 20.10 -33.51
CA ARG A 24 -45.84 18.87 -32.73
C ARG A 24 -44.66 17.94 -33.12
N THR A 25 -44.28 17.90 -34.42
CA THR A 25 -43.16 17.16 -34.95
C THR A 25 -41.79 17.68 -34.43
N VAL A 26 -41.62 18.98 -34.32
CA VAL A 26 -40.41 19.62 -33.80
C VAL A 26 -40.23 19.30 -32.29
N ASP A 27 -41.32 19.35 -31.55
CA ASP A 27 -41.30 19.00 -30.10
C ASP A 27 -40.91 17.53 -29.88
N PHE A 28 -41.39 16.60 -30.71
CA PHE A 28 -40.98 15.19 -30.65
C PHE A 28 -39.52 14.98 -31.06
N ILE A 29 -39.01 15.71 -32.05
CA ILE A 29 -37.59 15.63 -32.46
C ILE A 29 -36.70 16.16 -31.31
N ILE A 30 -37.06 17.29 -30.70
CA ILE A 30 -36.28 17.84 -29.57
C ILE A 30 -36.33 16.90 -28.39
N ALA A 31 -37.47 16.35 -28.02
CA ALA A 31 -37.59 15.40 -26.91
C ALA A 31 -36.80 14.10 -27.20
N GLY A 32 -36.90 13.58 -28.41
CA GLY A 32 -36.13 12.37 -28.83
C GLY A 32 -34.63 12.59 -28.83
N SER A 33 -34.17 13.76 -29.32
CA SER A 33 -32.75 14.12 -29.28
C SER A 33 -32.22 14.28 -27.83
N ALA A 34 -33.00 14.89 -26.95
CA ALA A 34 -32.63 15.03 -25.55
C ALA A 34 -32.48 13.66 -24.85
N ILE A 35 -33.40 12.72 -25.11
CA ILE A 35 -33.30 11.36 -24.57
C ILE A 35 -32.06 10.65 -25.11
N LEU A 36 -31.80 10.76 -26.41
CA LEU A 36 -30.63 10.11 -27.02
C LEU A 36 -29.32 10.67 -26.44
N ILE A 37 -29.20 11.98 -26.33
CA ILE A 37 -28.03 12.65 -25.72
C ILE A 37 -27.87 12.20 -24.27
N SER A 38 -28.96 12.10 -23.51
CA SER A 38 -28.92 11.64 -22.11
C SER A 38 -28.43 10.19 -22.01
N CYS A 39 -28.91 9.29 -22.87
CA CYS A 39 -28.45 7.90 -22.90
C CYS A 39 -26.96 7.77 -23.27
N VAL A 40 -26.50 8.52 -24.27
CA VAL A 40 -25.09 8.54 -24.68
C VAL A 40 -24.24 9.11 -23.55
N SER A 41 -24.67 10.19 -22.92
CA SER A 41 -23.95 10.80 -21.78
C SER A 41 -23.83 9.83 -20.61
N LEU A 42 -24.90 9.10 -20.28
CA LEU A 42 -24.89 8.09 -19.22
C LEU A 42 -23.91 6.95 -19.55
N PHE A 43 -23.92 6.47 -20.80
CA PHE A 43 -22.99 5.44 -21.26
C PHE A 43 -21.52 5.90 -21.13
N ILE A 44 -21.21 7.11 -21.56
CA ILE A 44 -19.87 7.70 -21.45
C ILE A 44 -19.47 7.82 -19.98
N ALA A 45 -20.37 8.30 -19.10
CA ALA A 45 -20.10 8.46 -17.67
C ALA A 45 -19.75 7.11 -17.00
N ILE A 46 -20.46 6.01 -17.36
CA ILE A 46 -20.16 4.69 -16.85
C ILE A 46 -18.78 4.22 -17.32
N GLN A 47 -18.43 4.45 -18.59
CA GLN A 47 -17.11 4.07 -19.12
C GLN A 47 -15.99 4.88 -18.47
N GLN A 48 -16.19 6.17 -18.25
CA GLN A 48 -15.22 7.04 -17.57
C GLN A 48 -14.99 6.58 -16.11
N SER A 49 -16.06 6.24 -15.38
CA SER A 49 -15.96 5.72 -14.01
C SER A 49 -15.09 4.45 -13.94
N ARG A 50 -15.36 3.47 -14.82
CA ARG A 50 -14.57 2.23 -14.89
C ARG A 50 -13.10 2.46 -15.22
N THR A 51 -12.83 3.42 -16.13
CA THR A 51 -11.45 3.77 -16.48
C THR A 51 -10.74 4.43 -15.31
N MET A 52 -11.42 5.33 -14.60
CA MET A 52 -10.90 6.01 -13.43
C MET A 52 -10.56 5.02 -12.29
N GLU A 53 -11.43 4.06 -12.00
CA GLU A 53 -11.18 3.00 -11.02
C GLU A 53 -9.93 2.18 -11.38
N ARG A 54 -9.79 1.78 -12.63
CA ARG A 54 -8.60 1.04 -13.10
C ARG A 54 -7.32 1.86 -12.99
N THR A 55 -7.38 3.14 -13.36
CA THR A 55 -6.23 4.04 -13.25
C THR A 55 -5.83 4.25 -11.79
N LEU A 56 -6.81 4.43 -10.91
CA LEU A 56 -6.58 4.57 -9.48
C LEU A 56 -5.96 3.30 -8.89
N ALA A 57 -6.49 2.13 -9.21
CA ALA A 57 -5.94 0.85 -8.77
C ALA A 57 -4.50 0.65 -9.28
N ALA A 58 -4.22 0.97 -10.55
CA ALA A 58 -2.88 0.87 -11.12
C ALA A 58 -1.90 1.86 -10.47
N SER A 59 -2.33 3.10 -10.17
CA SER A 59 -1.48 4.12 -9.53
C SER A 59 -1.24 3.88 -8.04
N SER A 60 -2.02 3.01 -7.41
CA SER A 60 -1.88 2.64 -5.99
C SER A 60 -1.31 1.24 -5.78
N TRP A 61 -0.90 0.56 -6.85
CA TRP A 61 -0.39 -0.81 -6.79
C TRP A 61 1.01 -0.87 -6.16
N PRO A 62 1.16 -1.52 -4.98
CA PRO A 62 2.46 -1.77 -4.37
C PRO A 62 3.06 -3.09 -4.86
N LEU A 63 4.39 -3.16 -4.93
CA LEU A 63 5.13 -4.39 -5.19
C LEU A 63 6.33 -4.47 -4.25
N LEU A 64 6.21 -5.26 -3.20
CA LEU A 64 7.32 -5.45 -2.27
C LEU A 64 8.27 -6.55 -2.76
N GLN A 65 9.57 -6.25 -2.68
CA GLN A 65 10.64 -7.18 -3.00
C GLN A 65 11.71 -7.19 -1.90
N PHE A 66 12.36 -8.34 -1.73
CA PHE A 66 13.50 -8.50 -0.85
C PHE A 66 14.79 -8.16 -1.58
N SER A 67 15.59 -7.31 -0.99
CA SER A 67 16.96 -7.04 -1.45
C SER A 67 17.99 -7.37 -0.37
N SER A 68 19.17 -7.75 -0.79
CA SER A 68 20.26 -8.07 0.13
C SER A 68 21.62 -7.80 -0.52
N GLY A 69 22.47 -7.06 0.19
CA GLY A 69 23.86 -6.77 -0.16
C GLY A 69 24.82 -7.29 0.90
N ASN A 70 26.11 -7.41 0.53
CA ASN A 70 27.20 -7.73 1.46
C ASN A 70 28.28 -6.64 1.55
N THR A 71 28.01 -5.50 0.94
CA THR A 71 28.81 -4.28 1.05
C THR A 71 27.90 -3.09 1.35
N ASP A 72 28.44 -2.08 2.05
CA ASP A 72 27.79 -0.79 2.19
C ASP A 72 28.21 0.18 1.06
N ASP A 73 27.63 1.39 1.05
CA ASP A 73 27.90 2.43 0.05
C ASP A 73 29.37 2.92 0.04
N SER A 74 30.11 2.62 1.11
CA SER A 74 31.55 2.93 1.24
C SER A 74 32.44 1.77 0.79
N GLY A 75 31.85 0.65 0.32
CA GLY A 75 32.58 -0.57 -0.06
C GLY A 75 33.05 -1.41 1.11
N ARG A 76 32.61 -1.15 2.35
CA ARG A 76 32.96 -1.97 3.52
C ARG A 76 32.05 -3.20 3.55
N LEU A 77 32.61 -4.33 4.04
CA LEU A 77 31.86 -5.58 4.16
C LEU A 77 30.78 -5.44 5.23
N SER A 78 29.53 -5.41 4.78
CA SER A 78 28.34 -5.22 5.60
C SER A 78 27.16 -5.96 4.97
N ILE A 79 26.65 -7.00 5.62
CA ILE A 79 25.41 -7.64 5.18
C ILE A 79 24.26 -6.69 5.53
N ASN A 80 23.50 -6.33 4.51
CA ASN A 80 22.26 -5.59 4.67
C ASN A 80 21.13 -6.38 4.00
N MET A 81 19.95 -6.35 4.62
CA MET A 81 18.72 -6.94 4.09
C MET A 81 17.63 -5.90 4.18
N ALA A 82 16.95 -5.67 3.08
CA ALA A 82 15.92 -4.66 2.97
C ALA A 82 14.66 -5.20 2.28
N ILE A 83 13.56 -4.56 2.55
CA ILE A 83 12.32 -4.67 1.77
C ILE A 83 12.17 -3.39 0.99
N GLU A 84 12.07 -3.50 -0.32
CA GLU A 84 11.95 -2.41 -1.27
C GLU A 84 10.55 -2.43 -1.88
N ASN A 85 9.96 -1.27 -2.10
CA ASN A 85 8.68 -1.15 -2.79
C ASN A 85 8.93 -0.68 -4.23
N GLU A 86 9.00 -1.63 -5.13
CA GLU A 86 9.19 -1.39 -6.57
C GLU A 86 7.87 -0.97 -7.27
N GLY A 87 6.76 -0.97 -6.54
CA GLY A 87 5.48 -0.50 -7.02
C GLY A 87 5.34 1.02 -6.96
N VAL A 88 4.30 1.53 -7.60
CA VAL A 88 4.01 2.98 -7.64
C VAL A 88 3.25 3.48 -6.42
N GLY A 89 2.47 2.60 -5.79
CA GLY A 89 1.67 2.93 -4.61
C GLY A 89 2.33 2.53 -3.29
N PRO A 90 1.94 3.17 -2.16
CA PRO A 90 2.46 2.79 -0.86
C PRO A 90 1.98 1.41 -0.43
N ALA A 91 2.88 0.63 0.19
CA ALA A 91 2.62 -0.68 0.77
C ALA A 91 2.47 -0.58 2.29
N ILE A 92 1.37 -1.07 2.85
CA ILE A 92 1.16 -1.21 4.29
C ILE A 92 1.49 -2.65 4.66
N VAL A 93 2.63 -2.88 5.30
CA VAL A 93 3.06 -4.23 5.71
C VAL A 93 2.24 -4.70 6.90
N ARG A 94 1.44 -5.75 6.71
CA ARG A 94 0.57 -6.31 7.75
C ARG A 94 1.20 -7.47 8.49
N ARG A 95 1.96 -8.29 7.78
CA ARG A 95 2.66 -9.45 8.33
C ARG A 95 3.93 -9.72 7.51
N ILE A 96 5.00 -10.10 8.19
CA ILE A 96 6.23 -10.57 7.58
C ILE A 96 6.84 -11.68 8.43
N ARG A 97 7.19 -12.80 7.80
CA ARG A 97 7.88 -13.94 8.37
C ARG A 97 9.07 -14.28 7.50
N MET A 98 10.21 -14.53 8.13
CA MET A 98 11.37 -15.09 7.44
C MET A 98 11.27 -16.61 7.45
N VAL A 99 11.59 -17.24 6.33
CA VAL A 99 11.58 -18.69 6.21
C VAL A 99 12.99 -19.17 5.81
N TYR A 100 13.55 -20.06 6.62
CA TYR A 100 14.87 -20.66 6.36
C TYR A 100 14.86 -22.14 6.74
N GLY A 101 15.30 -23.01 5.83
CA GLY A 101 15.28 -24.44 6.06
C GLY A 101 13.91 -25.05 6.37
N GLY A 102 12.82 -24.42 5.85
CA GLY A 102 11.43 -24.85 6.10
C GLY A 102 10.86 -24.42 7.45
N LYS A 103 11.59 -23.63 8.23
CA LYS A 103 11.14 -23.08 9.51
C LYS A 103 10.88 -21.57 9.41
N GLU A 104 9.79 -21.11 10.05
CA GLU A 104 9.41 -19.70 10.12
C GLU A 104 10.07 -19.01 11.33
N TYR A 105 10.43 -17.75 11.13
CA TYR A 105 11.08 -16.91 12.13
C TYR A 105 10.44 -15.51 12.14
N ASP A 106 10.01 -15.08 13.30
CA ASP A 106 9.50 -13.72 13.56
C ASP A 106 10.63 -12.77 13.96
N ASN A 107 11.69 -13.34 14.52
CA ASN A 107 12.81 -12.59 15.09
C ASN A 107 14.10 -12.90 14.33
N PRO A 108 14.74 -11.89 13.69
CA PRO A 108 15.99 -12.08 12.97
C PRO A 108 17.13 -12.68 13.82
N TYR A 109 17.19 -12.38 15.11
CA TYR A 109 18.23 -12.94 15.97
C TYR A 109 18.08 -14.45 16.19
N VAL A 110 16.83 -14.95 16.24
CA VAL A 110 16.58 -16.39 16.36
C VAL A 110 17.02 -17.09 15.07
N LEU A 111 16.72 -16.50 13.92
CA LEU A 111 17.21 -16.99 12.63
C LEU A 111 18.74 -17.00 12.59
N LEU A 112 19.39 -15.91 12.99
CA LEU A 112 20.87 -15.79 13.02
C LEU A 112 21.52 -16.83 13.90
N ARG A 113 20.94 -17.14 15.06
CA ARG A 113 21.42 -18.19 15.95
C ARG A 113 21.33 -19.56 15.25
N ASP A 114 20.17 -19.86 14.68
CA ASP A 114 19.86 -21.17 14.13
C ASP A 114 20.62 -21.43 12.79
N CYS A 115 20.73 -20.44 11.91
CA CYS A 115 21.46 -20.59 10.64
C CYS A 115 22.97 -20.51 10.80
N CYS A 116 23.44 -19.64 11.69
CA CYS A 116 24.76 -19.06 11.55
C CYS A 116 25.57 -19.09 12.85
N GLY A 117 24.97 -19.53 13.95
CA GLY A 117 25.62 -19.61 15.27
C GLY A 117 25.91 -18.24 15.88
N TYR A 118 25.19 -17.20 15.45
CA TYR A 118 25.33 -15.87 16.03
C TYR A 118 24.63 -15.79 17.39
N VAL A 119 25.38 -15.46 18.42
CA VAL A 119 24.85 -15.26 19.78
C VAL A 119 24.95 -13.79 20.12
N VAL A 120 23.82 -13.17 20.45
CA VAL A 120 23.81 -11.80 20.98
C VAL A 120 24.41 -11.88 22.39
N SER A 121 25.54 -11.23 22.61
CA SER A 121 26.09 -11.04 23.94
C SER A 121 25.22 -10.02 24.68
N SER A 122 24.23 -10.51 25.42
CA SER A 122 23.17 -9.72 26.03
C SER A 122 23.58 -8.97 27.30
N ALA A 123 24.86 -9.00 27.68
CA ALA A 123 25.26 -8.51 28.99
C ALA A 123 25.24 -6.98 29.14
N ASP A 124 25.34 -6.22 28.04
CA ASP A 124 25.37 -4.76 28.11
C ASP A 124 24.93 -4.08 26.81
N PRO A 125 23.72 -3.47 26.76
CA PRO A 125 23.25 -2.74 25.57
C PRO A 125 24.15 -1.56 25.19
N THR A 126 25.00 -1.07 26.10
CA THR A 126 25.92 0.04 25.85
C THR A 126 27.22 -0.41 25.18
N LYS A 127 27.49 -1.72 25.17
CA LYS A 127 28.64 -2.35 24.51
C LYS A 127 28.31 -2.92 23.15
N MET A 128 27.47 -2.25 22.35
CA MET A 128 27.27 -2.55 20.95
C MET A 128 28.57 -2.26 20.19
N GLY A 129 29.47 -3.25 20.19
CA GLY A 129 30.72 -3.17 19.45
C GLY A 129 30.50 -3.24 17.94
N SER A 130 31.54 -2.88 17.17
CA SER A 130 31.56 -3.10 15.73
C SER A 130 31.26 -4.57 15.41
N GLY A 131 30.31 -4.81 14.49
CA GLY A 131 29.89 -6.15 14.11
C GLY A 131 28.65 -6.70 14.82
N THR A 132 27.98 -5.88 15.65
CA THR A 132 26.68 -6.22 16.21
C THR A 132 25.63 -6.21 15.10
N ALA A 133 24.74 -7.21 15.09
CA ALA A 133 23.59 -7.21 14.20
C ALA A 133 22.56 -6.16 14.64
N LEU A 134 22.19 -5.28 13.74
CA LEU A 134 21.16 -4.27 13.95
C LEU A 134 19.88 -4.71 13.24
N THR A 135 18.74 -4.60 13.92
CA THR A 135 17.44 -4.94 13.35
C THR A 135 16.43 -3.84 13.62
N GLN A 136 15.46 -3.71 12.71
CA GLN A 136 14.29 -2.86 12.93
C GLN A 136 13.02 -3.57 12.42
N PRO A 137 11.86 -3.34 13.06
CA PRO A 137 10.62 -3.94 12.63
C PRO A 137 10.15 -3.35 11.30
N VAL A 138 9.63 -4.21 10.43
CA VAL A 138 8.97 -3.82 9.15
C VAL A 138 7.46 -3.93 9.29
N GLU A 139 6.97 -4.87 10.09
CA GLU A 139 5.55 -5.05 10.33
C GLU A 139 4.92 -3.78 10.92
N GLY A 140 3.74 -3.41 10.40
CA GLY A 140 3.06 -2.16 10.77
C GLY A 140 3.62 -0.89 10.09
N LYS A 141 4.64 -1.01 9.23
CA LYS A 141 5.20 0.13 8.50
C LYS A 141 4.51 0.36 7.16
N VAL A 142 4.60 1.59 6.70
CA VAL A 142 4.21 1.99 5.34
C VAL A 142 5.49 2.26 4.54
N ILE A 143 5.65 1.55 3.43
CA ILE A 143 6.76 1.73 2.50
C ILE A 143 6.21 2.43 1.26
N LYS A 144 6.66 3.64 0.98
CA LYS A 144 6.23 4.40 -0.21
C LYS A 144 6.77 3.73 -1.48
N GLY A 145 6.15 4.00 -2.62
CA GLY A 145 6.70 3.59 -3.92
C GLY A 145 8.10 4.15 -4.13
N GLY A 146 9.05 3.29 -4.50
CA GLY A 146 10.46 3.61 -4.67
C GLY A 146 11.30 3.70 -3.38
N ASP A 147 10.67 3.54 -2.19
CA ASP A 147 11.39 3.56 -0.91
C ASP A 147 11.76 2.13 -0.46
N LYS A 148 12.75 2.05 0.45
CA LYS A 148 13.15 0.80 1.10
C LYS A 148 13.29 0.94 2.62
N ILE A 149 13.10 -0.19 3.32
CA ILE A 149 13.41 -0.32 4.74
C ILE A 149 14.47 -1.40 4.90
N THR A 150 15.67 -1.00 5.32
CA THR A 150 16.72 -1.95 5.72
C THR A 150 16.37 -2.47 7.11
N PHE A 151 15.87 -3.70 7.19
CA PHE A 151 15.42 -4.27 8.46
C PHE A 151 16.52 -5.01 9.21
N PHE A 152 17.63 -5.28 8.54
CA PHE A 152 18.78 -5.97 9.11
C PHE A 152 20.08 -5.41 8.54
N LYS A 153 21.07 -5.20 9.42
CA LYS A 153 22.44 -4.83 9.05
C LYS A 153 23.43 -5.49 10.00
N MET A 154 24.53 -6.06 9.46
CA MET A 154 25.63 -6.60 10.24
C MET A 154 26.97 -6.34 9.54
N ASP A 155 27.78 -5.46 10.12
CA ASP A 155 29.12 -5.19 9.61
C ASP A 155 30.07 -6.32 9.95
N LEU A 156 31.03 -6.62 9.05
CA LEU A 156 32.08 -7.58 9.36
C LEU A 156 33.03 -7.01 10.41
N ALA A 157 33.30 -7.77 11.43
CA ALA A 157 34.27 -7.47 12.48
C ALA A 157 35.03 -8.72 12.89
N SER A 158 36.14 -8.56 13.60
CA SER A 158 36.99 -9.69 14.06
C SER A 158 36.22 -10.70 14.93
N GLY A 159 35.26 -10.20 15.74
CA GLY A 159 34.49 -11.03 16.65
C GLY A 159 33.29 -11.77 16.02
N ASN A 160 32.91 -11.47 14.75
CA ASN A 160 31.74 -12.06 14.11
C ASN A 160 32.04 -12.69 12.72
N SER A 161 33.30 -12.86 12.37
CA SER A 161 33.69 -13.25 11.01
C SER A 161 33.09 -14.58 10.56
N GLU A 162 32.94 -15.54 11.44
CA GLU A 162 32.35 -16.84 11.10
C GLU A 162 30.81 -16.76 10.95
N PRO A 163 30.03 -16.21 11.91
CA PRO A 163 28.61 -15.97 11.70
C PRO A 163 28.32 -15.10 10.48
N TRP A 164 29.15 -14.09 10.22
CA TRP A 164 28.98 -13.20 9.07
C TRP A 164 29.09 -13.97 7.74
N ARG A 165 30.13 -14.83 7.56
CA ARG A 165 30.28 -15.65 6.35
C ARG A 165 29.15 -16.66 6.18
N LYS A 166 28.71 -17.29 7.28
CA LYS A 166 27.56 -18.20 7.25
C LYS A 166 26.30 -17.47 6.81
N LEU A 167 26.08 -16.27 7.31
CA LEU A 167 24.94 -15.45 6.93
C LEU A 167 25.03 -14.98 5.47
N ASP A 168 26.22 -14.59 5.00
CA ASP A 168 26.42 -14.22 3.59
C ASP A 168 26.02 -15.34 2.64
N ALA A 169 26.34 -16.58 2.99
CA ALA A 169 25.90 -17.75 2.22
C ALA A 169 24.41 -18.09 2.41
N ALA A 170 23.87 -17.89 3.63
CA ALA A 170 22.50 -18.23 3.97
C ALA A 170 21.47 -17.23 3.42
N ARG A 171 21.80 -15.94 3.27
CA ARG A 171 20.88 -14.88 2.84
C ARG A 171 20.20 -15.17 1.50
N PHE A 172 20.83 -15.93 0.62
CA PHE A 172 20.24 -16.34 -0.67
C PHE A 172 19.20 -17.47 -0.52
N LYS A 173 19.14 -18.13 0.65
CA LYS A 173 18.19 -19.21 0.95
C LYS A 173 17.06 -18.76 1.86
N ILE A 174 17.12 -17.53 2.36
CA ILE A 174 16.04 -16.95 3.16
C ILE A 174 14.91 -16.55 2.19
N SER A 175 13.71 -17.02 2.42
CA SER A 175 12.49 -16.59 1.77
C SER A 175 11.55 -15.93 2.79
N PHE A 176 10.44 -15.43 2.34
CA PHE A 176 9.50 -14.70 3.19
C PHE A 176 8.08 -15.22 2.98
N ASP A 177 7.28 -15.15 4.01
CA ASP A 177 5.82 -15.18 3.93
C ASP A 177 5.33 -13.80 4.38
N THR A 178 4.91 -13.00 3.43
CA THR A 178 4.58 -11.59 3.67
C THR A 178 3.18 -11.30 3.17
N CYS A 179 2.42 -10.55 3.95
CA CYS A 179 1.14 -10.00 3.53
C CYS A 179 1.15 -8.49 3.72
N TYR A 180 0.79 -7.77 2.66
CA TYR A 180 0.73 -6.32 2.64
C TYR A 180 -0.46 -5.82 1.83
N CYS A 181 -0.88 -4.59 2.08
CA CYS A 181 -2.04 -3.99 1.43
C CYS A 181 -1.69 -2.62 0.83
N SER A 182 -2.42 -2.25 -0.22
CA SER A 182 -2.44 -0.87 -0.71
C SER A 182 -3.23 0.04 0.24
N VAL A 183 -3.15 1.34 0.03
CA VAL A 183 -3.98 2.32 0.74
C VAL A 183 -5.47 2.22 0.37
N LEU A 184 -5.80 1.56 -0.72
CA LEU A 184 -7.18 1.31 -1.15
C LEU A 184 -7.78 0.04 -0.53
N GLY A 185 -6.97 -0.72 0.24
CA GLY A 185 -7.42 -1.93 0.93
C GLY A 185 -7.24 -3.23 0.12
N ASP A 186 -6.71 -3.17 -1.10
CA ASP A 186 -6.32 -4.38 -1.83
C ASP A 186 -5.10 -5.00 -1.15
N CYS A 187 -5.13 -6.31 -0.90
CA CYS A 187 -4.07 -7.02 -0.18
C CYS A 187 -3.48 -8.16 -1.01
N TRP A 188 -2.19 -8.43 -0.76
CA TRP A 188 -1.44 -9.49 -1.43
C TRP A 188 -0.57 -10.27 -0.46
N GLN A 189 -0.41 -11.56 -0.75
CA GLN A 189 0.58 -12.44 -0.15
C GLN A 189 1.69 -12.69 -1.16
N SER A 190 2.95 -12.64 -0.70
CA SER A 190 4.15 -12.75 -1.54
C SER A 190 5.31 -13.35 -0.75
N ASP A 191 6.20 -14.06 -1.47
CA ASP A 191 7.49 -14.54 -0.97
C ASP A 191 8.60 -13.46 -1.06
N LEU A 192 8.28 -12.27 -1.57
CA LEU A 192 9.18 -11.13 -1.82
C LEU A 192 10.34 -11.43 -2.78
N ARG A 193 10.35 -12.58 -3.44
CA ARG A 193 11.40 -12.99 -4.38
C ARG A 193 10.89 -13.13 -5.80
N SER A 194 9.67 -13.61 -5.95
CA SER A 194 8.99 -13.68 -7.23
C SER A 194 8.23 -12.38 -7.51
N LEU A 195 7.95 -12.12 -8.79
CA LEU A 195 7.01 -11.07 -9.19
C LEU A 195 5.55 -11.50 -8.98
N ASP A 196 5.35 -12.80 -8.74
CA ASP A 196 4.02 -13.36 -8.52
C ASP A 196 3.57 -13.08 -7.10
N GLN A 197 2.49 -12.35 -7.00
CA GLN A 197 1.80 -12.08 -5.74
C GLN A 197 0.36 -12.57 -5.84
N THR A 198 -0.10 -13.22 -4.78
CA THR A 198 -1.46 -13.74 -4.71
C THR A 198 -2.36 -12.70 -4.04
N LYS A 199 -3.40 -12.26 -4.75
CA LYS A 199 -4.40 -11.35 -4.16
C LYS A 199 -5.19 -12.11 -3.09
N VAL A 200 -5.36 -11.48 -1.92
CA VAL A 200 -6.13 -12.01 -0.78
C VAL A 200 -7.14 -10.97 -0.31
N ASP A 201 -8.25 -11.40 0.27
CA ASP A 201 -9.27 -10.47 0.75
C ASP A 201 -8.78 -9.67 1.96
N GLN A 202 -8.03 -10.33 2.85
CA GLN A 202 -7.46 -9.71 4.04
C GLN A 202 -6.16 -10.40 4.44
N CYS A 203 -5.21 -9.64 4.98
CA CYS A 203 -4.05 -10.20 5.63
C CYS A 203 -4.43 -10.85 6.97
N PRO A 204 -3.90 -12.05 7.28
CA PRO A 204 -4.09 -12.64 8.59
C PRO A 204 -3.47 -11.72 9.65
N MET A 205 -4.23 -11.43 10.71
CA MET A 205 -3.73 -10.63 11.83
C MET A 205 -2.67 -11.40 12.61
N PRO A 206 -1.63 -10.72 13.10
CA PRO A 206 -0.66 -11.32 14.01
C PRO A 206 -1.36 -11.99 15.19
N ALA A 207 -0.85 -13.13 15.64
CA ALA A 207 -1.45 -13.88 16.76
C ALA A 207 -1.57 -13.05 18.06
N GLU A 208 -0.73 -12.04 18.21
CA GLU A 208 -0.75 -11.11 19.37
C GLU A 208 -1.86 -10.06 19.29
N ALA A 209 -2.27 -9.63 18.11
CA ALA A 209 -3.38 -8.68 17.92
C ALA A 209 -4.74 -9.26 18.33
N LYS A 210 -4.84 -10.58 18.46
CA LYS A 210 -6.06 -11.28 18.95
C LYS A 210 -6.18 -11.28 20.48
N ARG A 211 -5.19 -10.79 21.22
CA ARG A 211 -5.15 -10.89 22.69
C ARG A 211 -5.59 -9.65 23.45
N ASN A 212 -5.83 -8.52 22.77
CA ASN A 212 -6.36 -7.32 23.43
C ASN A 212 -7.62 -6.86 22.70
N PRO A 213 -8.82 -7.07 23.30
CA PRO A 213 -10.02 -6.35 22.91
C PRO A 213 -9.98 -4.91 23.39
#